data_f20fe4180b6b090013ee2c097f881ffc
#
_entry.id   f20fe4180b6b090013ee2c097f881ffc
#
_cell.length_a   1.000
_cell.length_b   1.000
_cell.length_c   1.000
_cell.angle_alpha   90.00
_cell.angle_beta   90.00
_cell.angle_gamma   90.00
#
_symmetry.space_group_name_H-M   'P 1'
#
loop_
_entity.id
_entity.type
_entity.pdbx_description
1 polymer ?
#
loop_
_entity_poly.entity_id
_entity_poly.type
_entity_poly.pdbx_seq_one_letter_code
_entity_poly.pdbx_strand_id
1 'polypeptide(L)'
;MYPASPPHLYNDEREVAHLTLHKTFTSYHHALDQAYKDALVQMGEQHEIFLDQSVDTGDIPEDLDDQTIRQKIRDDYLRDSTVTIVLVGQETKKRKHVDWEIYSSMFDGQVNKKSGILVVNLPATGCDRCTAVHDGEKENVYPDISNWTTISSRAEYEQRYPHMPDRIIDNLLKSGARISVVPWAKICNPDILRFLIEATFQDRQHCDYDLSRPMRRANS
;
A
#
# COMPACT_ATOMS: atom_id res chain seq x y z
N MET A 1 -63.60 -24.88 -14.20
CA MET A 1 -62.60 -25.18 -13.14
C MET A 1 -61.25 -25.24 -13.80
N TYR A 2 -60.49 -24.16 -13.77
CA TYR A 2 -59.16 -24.06 -14.36
C TYR A 2 -58.13 -24.32 -13.26
N PRO A 3 -57.08 -25.11 -13.52
CA PRO A 3 -56.02 -25.33 -12.52
C PRO A 3 -55.11 -24.11 -12.42
N ALA A 4 -54.75 -23.76 -11.19
CA ALA A 4 -53.84 -22.68 -10.86
C ALA A 4 -52.41 -23.02 -11.31
N SER A 5 -51.72 -22.05 -11.92
CA SER A 5 -50.32 -22.11 -12.27
C SER A 5 -49.42 -22.15 -11.01
N PRO A 6 -48.34 -22.90 -11.02
CA PRO A 6 -47.40 -22.92 -9.88
C PRO A 6 -46.63 -21.60 -9.77
N PRO A 7 -46.19 -21.23 -8.56
CA PRO A 7 -45.42 -20.01 -8.35
C PRO A 7 -44.07 -20.10 -9.00
N HIS A 8 -43.67 -19.05 -9.73
CA HIS A 8 -42.34 -18.86 -10.25
C HIS A 8 -41.34 -18.82 -9.08
N LEU A 9 -40.48 -19.81 -9.03
CA LEU A 9 -39.26 -19.77 -8.21
C LEU A 9 -38.39 -18.65 -8.76
N TYR A 10 -38.27 -17.58 -7.98
CA TYR A 10 -37.23 -16.56 -8.17
C TYR A 10 -35.88 -17.26 -7.92
N ASN A 11 -35.13 -17.51 -9.00
CA ASN A 11 -33.73 -17.79 -8.89
C ASN A 11 -33.04 -16.48 -8.40
N ASP A 12 -32.73 -16.44 -7.11
CA ASP A 12 -31.80 -15.48 -6.54
C ASP A 12 -30.38 -15.90 -6.98
N GLU A 13 -30.06 -15.67 -8.25
CA GLU A 13 -28.70 -15.68 -8.74
C GLU A 13 -28.02 -14.45 -8.15
N ARG A 14 -27.54 -14.58 -6.91
CA ARG A 14 -26.52 -13.67 -6.39
C ARG A 14 -25.35 -13.80 -7.32
N GLU A 15 -25.20 -12.80 -8.17
CA GLU A 15 -24.04 -12.55 -8.97
C GLU A 15 -22.83 -12.52 -7.98
N VAL A 16 -22.14 -13.65 -7.86
CA VAL A 16 -20.87 -13.72 -7.14
C VAL A 16 -19.91 -12.88 -7.98
N ALA A 17 -19.83 -11.60 -7.64
CA ALA A 17 -18.82 -10.73 -8.21
C ALA A 17 -17.48 -11.45 -8.01
N HIS A 18 -16.89 -11.92 -9.08
CA HIS A 18 -15.53 -12.46 -9.07
C HIS A 18 -14.62 -11.34 -8.57
N LEU A 19 -14.32 -11.36 -7.28
CA LEU A 19 -13.34 -10.44 -6.67
C LEU A 19 -12.01 -10.67 -7.37
N THR A 20 -11.64 -9.75 -8.24
CA THR A 20 -10.34 -9.78 -8.89
C THR A 20 -9.29 -9.47 -7.83
N LEU A 21 -8.47 -10.48 -7.48
CA LEU A 21 -7.38 -10.29 -6.53
C LEU A 21 -6.31 -9.37 -7.14
N HIS A 22 -5.97 -8.30 -6.43
CA HIS A 22 -4.94 -7.36 -6.86
C HIS A 22 -3.55 -7.91 -6.63
N LYS A 23 -2.65 -7.71 -7.58
CA LYS A 23 -1.23 -8.03 -7.44
C LYS A 23 -0.57 -6.98 -6.55
N THR A 24 -0.05 -7.41 -5.43
CA THR A 24 0.49 -6.54 -4.38
C THR A 24 1.97 -6.81 -4.16
N PHE A 25 2.77 -5.77 -4.13
CA PHE A 25 4.17 -5.82 -3.73
C PHE A 25 4.32 -5.28 -2.30
N THR A 26 5.12 -5.94 -1.46
CA THR A 26 5.39 -5.50 -0.08
C THR A 26 6.83 -5.01 0.05
N SER A 27 6.99 -3.71 0.34
CA SER A 27 8.27 -3.06 0.62
C SER A 27 8.50 -2.97 2.13
N TYR A 28 9.62 -3.47 2.64
CA TYR A 28 9.90 -3.56 4.07
C TYR A 28 11.40 -3.69 4.38
N HIS A 29 11.79 -3.60 5.65
CA HIS A 29 13.16 -3.88 6.09
C HIS A 29 13.34 -5.37 6.38
N HIS A 30 13.95 -6.11 5.45
CA HIS A 30 14.04 -7.57 5.47
C HIS A 30 14.59 -8.13 6.80
N ALA A 31 15.67 -7.55 7.34
CA ALA A 31 16.31 -8.10 8.52
C ALA A 31 15.50 -7.96 9.83
N LEU A 32 14.58 -6.99 9.91
CA LEU A 32 13.83 -6.72 11.13
C LEU A 32 12.33 -6.99 11.02
N ASP A 33 11.76 -6.85 9.83
CA ASP A 33 10.31 -6.80 9.65
C ASP A 33 9.77 -8.01 8.86
N GLN A 34 10.60 -9.03 8.58
CA GLN A 34 10.24 -10.23 7.82
C GLN A 34 9.01 -10.93 8.40
N ALA A 35 8.92 -11.09 9.72
CA ALA A 35 7.79 -11.74 10.36
C ALA A 35 6.45 -11.05 10.09
N TYR A 36 6.46 -9.72 9.96
CA TYR A 36 5.25 -8.96 9.60
C TYR A 36 4.87 -9.14 8.13
N LYS A 37 5.88 -9.19 7.24
CA LYS A 37 5.65 -9.51 5.82
C LYS A 37 5.03 -10.89 5.68
N ASP A 38 5.56 -11.90 6.37
CA ASP A 38 5.06 -13.27 6.32
C ASP A 38 3.61 -13.36 6.86
N ALA A 39 3.33 -12.68 7.99
CA ALA A 39 1.98 -12.62 8.53
C ALA A 39 0.97 -11.92 7.59
N LEU A 40 1.41 -10.84 6.90
CA LEU A 40 0.58 -10.14 5.91
C LEU A 40 0.26 -11.05 4.72
N VAL A 41 1.25 -11.76 4.17
CA VAL A 41 1.06 -12.68 3.05
C VAL A 41 0.16 -13.84 3.45
N GLN A 42 0.40 -14.44 4.61
CA GLN A 42 -0.45 -15.51 5.13
C GLN A 42 -1.92 -15.07 5.26
N MET A 43 -2.17 -13.87 5.76
CA MET A 43 -3.53 -13.31 5.86
C MET A 43 -4.13 -13.07 4.46
N GLY A 44 -3.33 -12.55 3.53
CA GLY A 44 -3.74 -12.35 2.14
C GLY A 44 -4.18 -13.65 1.47
N GLU A 45 -3.42 -14.73 1.66
CA GLU A 45 -3.72 -16.07 1.13
C GLU A 45 -4.92 -16.72 1.81
N GLN A 46 -4.96 -16.73 3.15
CA GLN A 46 -6.04 -17.35 3.93
C GLN A 46 -7.42 -16.76 3.67
N HIS A 47 -7.46 -15.46 3.38
CA HIS A 47 -8.71 -14.73 3.18
C HIS A 47 -8.95 -14.31 1.71
N GLU A 48 -8.10 -14.77 0.79
CA GLU A 48 -8.20 -14.43 -0.64
C GLU A 48 -8.33 -12.92 -0.87
N ILE A 49 -7.35 -12.13 -0.32
CA ILE A 49 -7.40 -10.66 -0.37
C ILE A 49 -6.60 -10.12 -1.54
N PHE A 50 -5.38 -10.63 -1.74
CA PHE A 50 -4.46 -10.18 -2.78
C PHE A 50 -3.51 -11.31 -3.22
N LEU A 51 -2.84 -11.11 -4.34
CA LEU A 51 -1.76 -11.97 -4.83
C LEU A 51 -0.42 -11.33 -4.49
N ASP A 52 0.38 -11.97 -3.63
CA ASP A 52 1.73 -11.49 -3.32
C ASP A 52 2.65 -11.63 -4.55
N GLN A 53 3.24 -10.53 -4.96
CA GLN A 53 4.22 -10.46 -6.04
C GLN A 53 5.61 -10.06 -5.51
N SER A 54 5.78 -10.08 -4.18
CA SER A 54 7.07 -9.76 -3.58
C SER A 54 8.08 -10.85 -3.92
N VAL A 55 9.17 -10.48 -4.57
CA VAL A 55 10.35 -11.32 -4.79
C VAL A 55 11.45 -10.80 -3.89
N ASP A 56 12.30 -11.71 -3.40
CA ASP A 56 13.48 -11.31 -2.66
C ASP A 56 14.36 -10.44 -3.57
N THR A 57 14.56 -9.19 -3.15
CA THR A 57 15.41 -8.27 -3.88
C THR A 57 16.84 -8.81 -3.86
N GLY A 58 17.27 -9.37 -4.98
CA GLY A 58 18.68 -9.70 -5.18
C GLY A 58 19.55 -8.45 -5.05
N ASP A 59 20.86 -8.61 -4.96
CA ASP A 59 21.80 -7.50 -4.89
C ASP A 59 21.74 -6.65 -6.16
N ILE A 60 21.08 -5.51 -6.07
CA ILE A 60 21.13 -4.50 -7.12
C ILE A 60 22.45 -3.74 -6.94
N PRO A 61 23.34 -3.73 -7.96
CA PRO A 61 24.60 -3.02 -7.88
C PRO A 61 24.42 -1.54 -7.56
N GLU A 62 25.18 -1.03 -6.58
CA GLU A 62 25.03 0.32 -6.04
C GLU A 62 25.60 1.42 -6.95
N ASP A 63 26.44 1.05 -7.90
CA ASP A 63 27.13 1.91 -8.86
C ASP A 63 26.28 2.27 -10.07
N LEU A 64 25.09 1.67 -10.21
CA LEU A 64 24.17 1.97 -11.28
C LEU A 64 23.54 3.37 -11.11
N ASP A 65 23.19 4.00 -12.23
CA ASP A 65 22.42 5.24 -12.23
C ASP A 65 20.96 5.01 -11.79
N ASP A 66 20.29 6.09 -11.36
CA ASP A 66 18.92 6.03 -10.84
C ASP A 66 17.91 5.44 -11.84
N GLN A 67 18.10 5.72 -13.13
CA GLN A 67 17.20 5.22 -14.17
C GLN A 67 17.32 3.70 -14.31
N THR A 68 18.55 3.19 -14.31
CA THR A 68 18.83 1.74 -14.41
C THR A 68 18.34 1.00 -13.16
N ILE A 69 18.59 1.54 -11.96
CA ILE A 69 18.07 0.98 -10.69
C ILE A 69 16.55 0.91 -10.74
N ARG A 70 15.89 2.01 -11.07
CA ARG A 70 14.43 2.07 -11.18
C ARG A 70 13.89 1.06 -12.18
N GLN A 71 14.51 0.94 -13.35
CA GLN A 71 14.07 0.02 -14.39
C GLN A 71 14.19 -1.43 -13.93
N LYS A 72 15.32 -1.81 -13.32
CA LYS A 72 15.51 -3.15 -12.75
C LYS A 72 14.44 -3.47 -11.69
N ILE A 73 14.23 -2.56 -10.73
CA ILE A 73 13.21 -2.77 -9.71
C ILE A 73 11.83 -2.91 -10.34
N ARG A 74 11.51 -2.05 -11.32
CA ARG A 74 10.20 -2.07 -11.98
C ARG A 74 9.96 -3.33 -12.79
N ASP A 75 10.96 -3.78 -13.53
CA ASP A 75 10.81 -4.89 -14.47
C ASP A 75 10.99 -6.25 -13.79
N ASP A 76 11.86 -6.35 -12.78
CA ASP A 76 12.21 -7.61 -12.13
C ASP A 76 11.37 -7.88 -10.87
N TYR A 77 11.02 -6.82 -10.10
CA TYR A 77 10.41 -6.96 -8.77
C TYR A 77 8.97 -6.43 -8.68
N LEU A 78 8.64 -5.36 -9.39
CA LEU A 78 7.31 -4.73 -9.33
C LEU A 78 6.42 -5.07 -10.53
N ARG A 79 6.86 -5.97 -11.38
CA ARG A 79 6.14 -6.31 -12.61
C ARG A 79 4.69 -6.68 -12.31
N ASP A 80 3.78 -5.99 -12.98
CA ASP A 80 2.33 -6.20 -12.85
C ASP A 80 1.73 -5.85 -11.46
N SER A 81 2.53 -5.41 -10.48
CA SER A 81 1.99 -4.97 -9.19
C SER A 81 1.17 -3.70 -9.34
N THR A 82 -0.02 -3.71 -8.77
CA THR A 82 -0.97 -2.59 -8.83
C THR A 82 -1.08 -1.82 -7.52
N VAL A 83 -0.70 -2.45 -6.41
CA VAL A 83 -0.63 -1.87 -5.07
C VAL A 83 0.72 -2.19 -4.47
N THR A 84 1.35 -1.21 -3.83
CA THR A 84 2.55 -1.40 -3.02
C THR A 84 2.22 -1.10 -1.56
N ILE A 85 2.39 -2.11 -0.70
CA ILE A 85 2.27 -1.96 0.75
C ILE A 85 3.66 -1.68 1.32
N VAL A 86 3.81 -0.56 2.02
CA VAL A 86 5.06 -0.18 2.69
C VAL A 86 4.93 -0.47 4.17
N LEU A 87 5.62 -1.50 4.68
CA LEU A 87 5.69 -1.79 6.11
C LEU A 87 6.75 -0.90 6.75
N VAL A 88 6.32 -0.01 7.62
CA VAL A 88 7.20 0.95 8.30
C VAL A 88 7.55 0.44 9.68
N GLY A 89 8.76 -0.08 9.85
CA GLY A 89 9.42 -0.39 11.12
C GLY A 89 10.38 0.72 11.54
N GLN A 90 11.12 0.52 12.64
CA GLN A 90 12.00 1.54 13.23
C GLN A 90 13.15 1.97 12.31
N GLU A 91 13.63 1.06 11.44
CA GLU A 91 14.79 1.29 10.59
C GLU A 91 14.44 1.47 9.10
N THR A 92 13.16 1.34 8.73
CA THR A 92 12.70 1.35 7.33
C THR A 92 13.11 2.62 6.59
N LYS A 93 12.99 3.81 7.23
CA LYS A 93 13.37 5.09 6.62
C LYS A 93 14.84 5.22 6.25
N LYS A 94 15.71 4.37 6.83
CA LYS A 94 17.15 4.41 6.59
C LYS A 94 17.59 3.52 5.44
N ARG A 95 16.66 2.74 4.84
CA ARG A 95 17.00 1.72 3.84
C ARG A 95 16.88 2.27 2.43
N LYS A 96 18.00 2.26 1.69
CA LYS A 96 18.03 2.71 0.29
C LYS A 96 17.13 1.85 -0.61
N HIS A 97 17.12 0.53 -0.41
CA HIS A 97 16.28 -0.38 -1.21
C HIS A 97 14.79 -0.06 -1.05
N VAL A 98 14.34 0.21 0.18
CA VAL A 98 12.96 0.64 0.42
C VAL A 98 12.63 1.96 -0.29
N ASP A 99 13.55 2.95 -0.26
CA ASP A 99 13.37 4.19 -1.01
C ASP A 99 13.28 3.96 -2.53
N TRP A 100 14.10 3.04 -3.06
CA TRP A 100 14.10 2.67 -4.48
C TRP A 100 12.81 1.97 -4.90
N GLU A 101 12.32 1.05 -4.08
CA GLU A 101 11.05 0.33 -4.31
C GLU A 101 9.87 1.29 -4.29
N ILE A 102 9.82 2.21 -3.31
CA ILE A 102 8.79 3.25 -3.25
C ILE A 102 8.87 4.17 -4.48
N TYR A 103 10.06 4.64 -4.85
CA TYR A 103 10.24 5.48 -6.04
C TYR A 103 9.74 4.77 -7.30
N SER A 104 10.16 3.51 -7.48
CA SER A 104 9.81 2.72 -8.65
C SER A 104 8.31 2.40 -8.72
N SER A 105 7.66 2.18 -7.56
CA SER A 105 6.22 1.99 -7.46
C SER A 105 5.42 3.26 -7.84
N MET A 106 5.93 4.43 -7.47
CA MET A 106 5.31 5.72 -7.76
C MET A 106 5.50 6.19 -9.21
N PHE A 107 6.51 5.64 -9.91
CA PHE A 107 6.84 6.08 -11.27
C PHE A 107 5.82 5.57 -12.28
N ASP A 108 5.23 6.50 -13.06
CA ASP A 108 4.27 6.17 -14.13
C ASP A 108 4.99 5.94 -15.46
N GLY A 109 5.40 4.70 -15.70
CA GLY A 109 6.08 4.29 -16.94
C GLY A 109 5.11 4.09 -18.10
N GLN A 110 5.65 3.92 -19.29
CA GLN A 110 4.84 3.63 -20.49
C GLN A 110 4.27 2.21 -20.43
N VAL A 111 5.08 1.22 -20.07
CA VAL A 111 4.72 -0.20 -19.99
C VAL A 111 4.19 -0.54 -18.60
N ASN A 112 5.01 -0.31 -17.57
CA ASN A 112 4.65 -0.56 -16.19
C ASN A 112 4.09 0.73 -15.56
N LYS A 113 2.79 0.73 -15.26
CA LYS A 113 2.09 1.88 -14.67
C LYS A 113 2.40 1.99 -13.18
N LYS A 114 2.24 3.19 -12.62
CA LYS A 114 2.39 3.43 -11.18
C LYS A 114 1.44 2.54 -10.37
N SER A 115 1.87 2.15 -9.18
CA SER A 115 1.07 1.46 -8.18
C SER A 115 0.43 2.46 -7.22
N GLY A 116 -0.70 2.10 -6.63
CA GLY A 116 -1.20 2.77 -5.44
C GLY A 116 -0.31 2.44 -4.24
N ILE A 117 -0.15 3.37 -3.31
CA ILE A 117 0.69 3.19 -2.13
C ILE A 117 -0.18 3.13 -0.86
N LEU A 118 -0.08 2.03 -0.13
CA LEU A 118 -0.65 1.85 1.21
C LEU A 118 0.50 1.74 2.22
N VAL A 119 0.49 2.58 3.25
CA VAL A 119 1.53 2.56 4.29
C VAL A 119 1.00 1.96 5.57
N VAL A 120 1.74 1.03 6.15
CA VAL A 120 1.39 0.34 7.40
C VAL A 120 2.46 0.59 8.45
N ASN A 121 2.10 1.28 9.54
CA ASN A 121 2.98 1.43 10.70
C ASN A 121 3.01 0.15 11.52
N LEU A 122 4.19 -0.45 11.66
CA LEU A 122 4.41 -1.64 12.48
C LEU A 122 4.42 -1.32 13.97
N PRO A 123 4.02 -2.25 14.85
CA PRO A 123 3.97 -2.03 16.30
C PRO A 123 5.28 -1.55 16.90
N ALA A 124 6.44 -1.99 16.37
CA ALA A 124 7.76 -1.59 16.84
C ALA A 124 8.02 -0.07 16.73
N THR A 125 7.29 0.66 15.89
CA THR A 125 7.39 2.13 15.79
C THR A 125 6.76 2.86 16.98
N GLY A 126 5.87 2.21 17.72
CA GLY A 126 5.04 2.85 18.75
C GLY A 126 4.04 3.86 18.21
N CYS A 127 3.84 3.92 16.87
CA CYS A 127 2.97 4.89 16.21
C CYS A 127 1.61 4.26 15.85
N ASP A 128 0.56 4.69 16.52
CA ASP A 128 -0.84 4.31 16.27
C ASP A 128 -1.61 5.33 15.41
N ARG A 129 -0.92 6.39 14.96
CA ARG A 129 -1.50 7.47 14.16
C ARG A 129 -1.87 6.98 12.76
N CYS A 130 -2.91 7.59 12.20
CA CYS A 130 -3.40 7.27 10.86
C CYS A 130 -3.59 8.53 10.00
N THR A 131 -3.59 8.31 8.69
CA THR A 131 -4.01 9.27 7.66
C THR A 131 -4.96 8.55 6.73
N ALA A 132 -6.20 9.00 6.62
CA ALA A 132 -7.23 8.42 5.77
C ALA A 132 -7.51 9.38 4.60
N VAL A 133 -7.40 8.88 3.37
CA VAL A 133 -7.53 9.70 2.14
C VAL A 133 -8.51 9.13 1.13
N HIS A 134 -8.85 7.84 1.22
CA HIS A 134 -9.76 7.20 0.28
C HIS A 134 -11.23 7.46 0.66
N ASP A 135 -12.10 7.44 -0.34
CA ASP A 135 -13.53 7.61 -0.11
C ASP A 135 -14.09 6.46 0.75
N GLY A 136 -14.84 6.79 1.78
CA GLY A 136 -15.39 5.83 2.75
C GLY A 136 -14.37 5.22 3.73
N GLU A 137 -13.08 5.59 3.66
CA GLU A 137 -12.06 5.02 4.54
C GLU A 137 -12.31 5.36 6.02
N LYS A 138 -12.72 6.60 6.32
CA LYS A 138 -13.00 7.02 7.69
C LYS A 138 -14.12 6.22 8.32
N GLU A 139 -15.16 5.96 7.57
CA GLU A 139 -16.35 5.24 8.00
C GLU A 139 -16.09 3.74 8.15
N ASN A 140 -15.34 3.14 7.22
CA ASN A 140 -15.10 1.70 7.22
C ASN A 140 -13.94 1.27 8.13
N VAL A 141 -12.90 2.10 8.26
CA VAL A 141 -11.68 1.74 9.02
C VAL A 141 -11.65 2.39 10.40
N TYR A 142 -12.24 3.57 10.55
CA TYR A 142 -12.16 4.40 11.74
C TYR A 142 -13.51 4.95 12.23
N PRO A 143 -14.56 4.12 12.35
CA PRO A 143 -15.91 4.60 12.71
C PRO A 143 -15.97 5.33 14.07
N ASP A 144 -15.04 5.01 14.97
CA ASP A 144 -14.99 5.60 16.31
C ASP A 144 -14.18 6.91 16.38
N ILE A 145 -13.55 7.35 15.28
CA ILE A 145 -12.77 8.59 15.24
C ILE A 145 -13.60 9.73 14.65
N SER A 146 -13.98 10.69 15.52
CA SER A 146 -14.71 11.89 15.09
C SER A 146 -13.81 13.10 14.85
N ASN A 147 -12.63 13.16 15.49
CA ASN A 147 -11.74 14.32 15.47
C ASN A 147 -10.58 14.09 14.50
N TRP A 148 -10.74 14.55 13.26
CA TRP A 148 -9.70 14.50 12.24
C TRP A 148 -8.93 15.83 12.20
N THR A 149 -7.60 15.76 12.22
CA THR A 149 -6.72 16.92 12.12
C THR A 149 -6.07 16.97 10.75
N THR A 150 -6.04 18.16 10.15
CA THR A 150 -5.28 18.39 8.92
C THR A 150 -3.83 18.73 9.28
N ILE A 151 -2.88 18.13 8.59
CA ILE A 151 -1.46 18.44 8.69
C ILE A 151 -1.05 19.13 7.39
N SER A 152 -0.31 20.22 7.52
CA SER A 152 0.09 21.05 6.37
C SER A 152 1.60 21.27 6.27
N SER A 153 2.37 20.80 7.25
CA SER A 153 3.81 20.98 7.26
C SER A 153 4.58 19.67 7.36
N ARG A 154 5.78 19.65 6.77
CA ARG A 154 6.71 18.53 6.87
C ARG A 154 7.05 18.20 8.32
N ALA A 155 7.35 19.21 9.14
CA ALA A 155 7.74 19.02 10.53
C ALA A 155 6.65 18.33 11.36
N GLU A 156 5.36 18.65 11.11
CA GLU A 156 4.24 17.98 11.77
C GLU A 156 4.11 16.52 11.32
N TYR A 157 4.31 16.21 10.03
CA TYR A 157 4.32 14.83 9.56
C TYR A 157 5.49 14.03 10.14
N GLU A 158 6.70 14.60 10.19
CA GLU A 158 7.88 13.97 10.79
C GLU A 158 7.69 13.70 12.29
N GLN A 159 7.03 14.62 13.01
CA GLN A 159 6.66 14.41 14.40
C GLN A 159 5.59 13.33 14.55
N ARG A 160 4.60 13.30 13.67
CA ARG A 160 3.52 12.30 13.69
C ARG A 160 4.03 10.91 13.34
N TYR A 161 4.96 10.80 12.38
CA TYR A 161 5.47 9.56 11.82
C TYR A 161 7.01 9.54 11.84
N PRO A 162 7.65 9.40 13.00
CA PRO A 162 9.12 9.58 13.14
C PRO A 162 9.95 8.56 12.37
N HIS A 163 9.38 7.40 12.01
CA HIS A 163 10.04 6.33 11.27
C HIS A 163 9.67 6.26 9.78
N MET A 164 8.86 7.23 9.31
CA MET A 164 8.37 7.26 7.92
C MET A 164 9.49 7.60 6.94
N PRO A 165 9.61 6.88 5.80
CA PRO A 165 10.50 7.26 4.73
C PRO A 165 10.23 8.69 4.23
N ASP A 166 11.30 9.45 3.97
CA ASP A 166 11.22 10.84 3.54
C ASP A 166 10.36 11.04 2.29
N ARG A 167 10.44 10.12 1.33
CA ARG A 167 9.65 10.15 0.10
C ARG A 167 8.16 10.02 0.37
N ILE A 168 7.77 9.22 1.35
CA ILE A 168 6.37 9.13 1.79
C ILE A 168 5.96 10.45 2.43
N ILE A 169 6.80 11.06 3.29
CA ILE A 169 6.50 12.37 3.91
C ILE A 169 6.28 13.45 2.83
N ASP A 170 7.15 13.50 1.80
CA ASP A 170 6.99 14.45 0.69
C ASP A 170 5.62 14.28 0.00
N ASN A 171 5.19 13.05 -0.17
CA ASN A 171 3.93 12.72 -0.82
C ASN A 171 2.71 12.88 0.09
N LEU A 172 2.84 12.74 1.41
CA LEU A 172 1.74 13.05 2.35
C LEU A 172 1.40 14.55 2.36
N LEU A 173 2.34 15.42 1.98
CA LEU A 173 2.11 16.86 1.82
C LEU A 173 1.35 17.20 0.53
N LYS A 174 1.29 16.27 -0.42
CA LYS A 174 0.66 16.45 -1.72
C LYS A 174 -0.70 15.78 -1.74
N SER A 175 -1.77 16.55 -1.74
CA SER A 175 -3.15 16.02 -1.70
C SER A 175 -3.46 15.04 -2.83
N GLY A 176 -2.85 15.23 -4.01
CA GLY A 176 -3.01 14.34 -5.17
C GLY A 176 -2.30 12.99 -5.05
N ALA A 177 -1.44 12.78 -4.04
CA ALA A 177 -0.73 11.51 -3.88
C ALA A 177 -1.61 10.38 -3.32
N ARG A 178 -2.69 10.69 -2.59
CA ARG A 178 -3.69 9.76 -2.06
C ARG A 178 -3.08 8.54 -1.35
N ILE A 179 -2.22 8.80 -0.35
CA ILE A 179 -1.55 7.78 0.44
C ILE A 179 -2.21 7.65 1.81
N SER A 180 -2.78 6.48 2.11
CA SER A 180 -3.25 6.14 3.45
C SER A 180 -2.12 5.61 4.31
N VAL A 181 -2.13 5.99 5.59
CA VAL A 181 -1.23 5.48 6.63
C VAL A 181 -2.07 4.83 7.71
N VAL A 182 -1.88 3.56 7.95
CA VAL A 182 -2.68 2.77 8.89
C VAL A 182 -1.80 2.05 9.92
N PRO A 183 -2.24 1.89 11.17
CA PRO A 183 -1.56 1.04 12.13
C PRO A 183 -1.74 -0.44 11.76
N TRP A 184 -0.72 -1.27 12.03
CA TRP A 184 -0.77 -2.73 11.85
C TRP A 184 -2.02 -3.37 12.44
N ALA A 185 -2.43 -2.97 13.64
CA ALA A 185 -3.59 -3.52 14.32
C ALA A 185 -4.90 -3.41 13.51
N LYS A 186 -5.03 -2.41 12.63
CA LYS A 186 -6.21 -2.24 11.77
C LYS A 186 -6.25 -3.27 10.65
N ILE A 187 -5.12 -3.54 10.01
CA ILE A 187 -5.04 -4.49 8.91
C ILE A 187 -5.09 -5.96 9.36
N CYS A 188 -4.99 -6.24 10.66
CA CYS A 188 -5.26 -7.58 11.21
C CYS A 188 -6.73 -8.01 11.04
N ASN A 189 -7.63 -7.07 10.69
CA ASN A 189 -8.98 -7.40 10.23
C ASN A 189 -8.96 -7.58 8.71
N PRO A 190 -9.30 -8.78 8.19
CA PRO A 190 -9.25 -9.08 6.76
C PRO A 190 -10.16 -8.18 5.90
N ASP A 191 -11.32 -7.78 6.42
CA ASP A 191 -12.25 -6.92 5.69
C ASP A 191 -11.70 -5.49 5.54
N ILE A 192 -11.03 -4.98 6.59
CA ILE A 192 -10.34 -3.68 6.54
C ILE A 192 -9.16 -3.75 5.56
N LEU A 193 -8.35 -4.81 5.59
CA LEU A 193 -7.25 -4.96 4.66
C LEU A 193 -7.74 -5.02 3.21
N ARG A 194 -8.80 -5.78 2.94
CA ARG A 194 -9.44 -5.87 1.63
C ARG A 194 -9.93 -4.51 1.14
N PHE A 195 -10.65 -3.78 2.00
CA PHE A 195 -11.12 -2.43 1.69
C PHE A 195 -9.98 -1.49 1.32
N LEU A 196 -8.90 -1.47 2.13
CA LEU A 196 -7.75 -0.58 1.90
C LEU A 196 -7.01 -0.90 0.61
N ILE A 197 -6.81 -2.19 0.29
CA ILE A 197 -6.18 -2.60 -0.96
C ILE A 197 -7.04 -2.20 -2.17
N GLU A 198 -8.36 -2.46 -2.10
CA GLU A 198 -9.29 -2.08 -3.16
C GLU A 198 -9.31 -0.56 -3.38
N ALA A 199 -9.47 0.23 -2.31
CA ALA A 199 -9.50 1.69 -2.39
C ALA A 199 -8.18 2.26 -2.95
N THR A 200 -7.04 1.72 -2.49
CA THR A 200 -5.71 2.09 -2.99
C THR A 200 -5.56 1.75 -4.48
N PHE A 201 -6.07 0.59 -4.91
CA PHE A 201 -6.07 0.19 -6.31
C PHE A 201 -6.91 1.12 -7.18
N GLN A 202 -8.12 1.45 -6.74
CA GLN A 202 -9.03 2.33 -7.49
C GLN A 202 -8.44 3.73 -7.68
N ASP A 203 -7.81 4.26 -6.65
CA ASP A 203 -7.23 5.62 -6.69
C ASP A 203 -5.92 5.71 -7.48
N ARG A 204 -5.21 4.60 -7.71
CA ARG A 204 -3.84 4.60 -8.26
C ARG A 204 -3.68 5.37 -9.57
N GLN A 205 -4.67 5.33 -10.45
CA GLN A 205 -4.60 6.01 -11.75
C GLN A 205 -4.63 7.53 -11.61
N HIS A 206 -5.31 8.03 -10.57
CA HIS A 206 -5.47 9.45 -10.27
C HIS A 206 -4.39 9.99 -9.33
N CYS A 207 -3.53 9.11 -8.78
CA CYS A 207 -2.43 9.55 -7.93
C CYS A 207 -1.45 10.44 -8.70
N ASP A 208 -1.07 11.55 -8.08
CA ASP A 208 -0.03 12.46 -8.56
C ASP A 208 1.11 12.48 -7.54
N TYR A 209 2.15 11.69 -7.80
CA TYR A 209 3.28 11.53 -6.87
C TYR A 209 4.38 12.56 -7.11
N ASP A 210 4.99 13.04 -6.01
CA ASP A 210 6.22 13.83 -6.04
C ASP A 210 7.44 12.90 -6.12
N LEU A 211 8.13 12.94 -7.24
CA LEU A 211 9.36 12.20 -7.52
C LEU A 211 10.60 13.11 -7.57
N SER A 212 10.49 14.36 -7.11
CA SER A 212 11.59 15.35 -7.17
C SER A 212 12.78 14.98 -6.29
N ARG A 213 12.53 14.24 -5.19
CA ARG A 213 13.60 13.75 -4.32
C ARG A 213 14.44 12.71 -5.06
N PRO A 214 15.79 12.88 -5.16
CA PRO A 214 16.65 11.86 -5.73
C PRO A 214 16.59 10.55 -4.93
N MET A 215 16.89 9.43 -5.59
CA MET A 215 16.95 8.13 -4.93
C MET A 215 18.11 8.09 -3.92
N ARG A 216 17.86 7.48 -2.77
CA ARG A 216 18.82 7.35 -1.68
C ARG A 216 20.05 6.53 -2.12
N ARG A 217 21.27 7.00 -1.83
CA ARG A 217 22.52 6.33 -2.23
C ARG A 217 23.13 5.46 -1.14
N ALA A 218 22.83 5.72 0.13
CA ALA A 218 23.39 5.00 1.26
C ALA A 218 22.34 4.67 2.30
N ASN A 219 22.56 3.57 3.04
CA ASN A 219 21.86 3.33 4.28
C ASN A 219 22.41 4.28 5.35
N SER A 220 21.54 4.92 6.11
CA SER A 220 21.95 5.91 7.13
C SER A 220 21.14 5.70 8.42
#